data_b3b7ee789a099dbba38acc905e18e70c
#
_entry.id   b3b7ee789a099dbba38acc905e18e70c
#
_cell.length_a   1.000
_cell.length_b   1.000
_cell.length_c   1.000
_cell.angle_alpha   90.00
_cell.angle_beta   90.00
_cell.angle_gamma   90.00
#
_symmetry.space_group_name_H-M   'P 1'
#
loop_
_entity.id
_entity.type
_entity.pdbx_description
1 polymer ?
#
loop_
_entity_poly.entity_id
_entity_poly.type
_entity_poly.pdbx_seq_one_letter_code
_entity_poly.pdbx_strand_id
1 'polypeptide(L)'
;MIVQKLIEAGLEEKEAKVYSALLELGEATIAQITKKSLVKRSTVYEMLELLKKKGLVSQTHRKKRPIFLAENPKKLIENFEEKKRILEKSMPELLSMMNMLDGKPKVRYFEGISGVEEVFEDTLRYEDQEILTWFPYPYINLGEGYFWKHYLPQRAEKKIWARAIIPDNEENRKFAKEMKEKTITNTRFVADKAFSGFDLEIKIYGKNKLGIISYKEDLGIIIESKKIFDGLRAIFETMWNGLSEEKRHCEE
;
A
#
# COMPACT_ATOMS: atom_id res chain seq x y z
N MET A 1 33.00 -16.16 -14.51
CA MET A 1 31.87 -16.53 -13.56
C MET A 1 31.69 -15.53 -12.44
N ILE A 2 32.71 -15.18 -11.63
CA ILE A 2 32.52 -14.21 -10.51
C ILE A 2 32.30 -12.77 -11.00
N VAL A 3 33.02 -12.32 -12.01
CA VAL A 3 32.87 -10.98 -12.61
C VAL A 3 31.45 -10.74 -13.09
N GLN A 4 30.80 -11.74 -13.72
CA GLN A 4 29.43 -11.63 -14.18
C GLN A 4 28.46 -11.43 -13.01
N LYS A 5 28.63 -12.17 -11.91
CA LYS A 5 27.80 -12.00 -10.69
C LYS A 5 27.99 -10.62 -10.04
N LEU A 6 29.18 -10.05 -10.11
CA LEU A 6 29.44 -8.69 -9.62
C LEU A 6 28.76 -7.63 -10.50
N ILE A 7 28.67 -7.88 -11.82
CA ILE A 7 27.93 -7.00 -12.74
C ILE A 7 26.43 -7.08 -12.44
N GLU A 8 25.87 -8.26 -12.29
CA GLU A 8 24.48 -8.47 -11.88
C GLU A 8 24.18 -7.83 -10.53
N ALA A 9 25.17 -7.80 -9.62
CA ALA A 9 25.13 -7.08 -8.35
C ALA A 9 25.41 -5.56 -8.49
N GLY A 10 25.32 -4.97 -9.67
CA GLY A 10 25.34 -3.52 -9.91
C GLY A 10 26.71 -2.86 -9.98
N LEU A 11 27.79 -3.61 -10.18
CA LEU A 11 29.09 -3.07 -10.56
C LEU A 11 29.17 -2.94 -12.08
N GLU A 12 29.85 -1.89 -12.58
CA GLU A 12 30.19 -1.83 -13.99
C GLU A 12 31.22 -2.91 -14.35
N GLU A 13 31.27 -3.33 -15.61
CA GLU A 13 32.18 -4.40 -16.06
C GLU A 13 33.63 -4.17 -15.67
N LYS A 14 34.12 -2.94 -15.83
CA LYS A 14 35.48 -2.58 -15.48
C LYS A 14 35.72 -2.53 -13.96
N GLU A 15 34.75 -2.05 -13.19
CA GLU A 15 34.78 -2.10 -11.73
C GLU A 15 34.83 -3.54 -11.23
N ALA A 16 33.98 -4.42 -11.77
CA ALA A 16 33.90 -5.82 -11.40
C ALA A 16 35.23 -6.55 -11.68
N LYS A 17 35.88 -6.26 -12.84
CA LYS A 17 37.19 -6.82 -13.18
C LYS A 17 38.30 -6.34 -12.22
N VAL A 18 38.33 -5.04 -11.90
CA VAL A 18 39.32 -4.46 -10.99
C VAL A 18 39.12 -4.97 -9.57
N TYR A 19 37.87 -5.00 -9.08
CA TYR A 19 37.56 -5.49 -7.74
C TYR A 19 37.84 -6.99 -7.59
N SER A 20 37.47 -7.82 -8.57
CA SER A 20 37.76 -9.25 -8.58
C SER A 20 39.27 -9.50 -8.56
N ALA A 21 40.05 -8.74 -9.35
CA ALA A 21 41.51 -8.84 -9.36
C ALA A 21 42.10 -8.49 -7.99
N LEU A 22 41.59 -7.47 -7.32
CA LEU A 22 42.01 -7.08 -5.99
C LEU A 22 41.65 -8.12 -4.91
N LEU A 23 40.48 -8.74 -4.99
CA LEU A 23 40.11 -9.83 -4.08
C LEU A 23 41.07 -11.02 -4.19
N GLU A 24 41.52 -11.33 -5.40
CA GLU A 24 42.48 -12.42 -5.60
C GLU A 24 43.92 -12.07 -5.18
N LEU A 25 44.33 -10.78 -5.29
CA LEU A 25 45.65 -10.32 -4.95
C LEU A 25 45.84 -9.98 -3.47
N GLY A 26 44.73 -9.71 -2.76
CA GLY A 26 44.72 -9.17 -1.39
C GLY A 26 45.17 -7.71 -1.37
N GLU A 27 46.47 -7.46 -1.21
CA GLU A 27 47.12 -6.13 -1.33
C GLU A 27 47.84 -6.01 -2.69
N ALA A 28 47.61 -4.93 -3.42
CA ALA A 28 48.21 -4.78 -4.71
C ALA A 28 48.54 -3.33 -5.09
N THR A 29 49.60 -3.17 -5.90
CA THR A 29 49.92 -1.93 -6.61
C THR A 29 49.06 -1.82 -7.87
N ILE A 30 48.93 -0.59 -8.41
CA ILE A 30 48.23 -0.36 -9.68
C ILE A 30 48.77 -1.22 -10.82
N ALA A 31 50.09 -1.43 -10.90
CA ALA A 31 50.70 -2.27 -11.92
C ALA A 31 50.23 -3.74 -11.85
N GLN A 32 50.15 -4.30 -10.64
CA GLN A 32 49.66 -5.66 -10.40
C GLN A 32 48.17 -5.77 -10.75
N ILE A 33 47.33 -4.79 -10.32
CA ILE A 33 45.92 -4.74 -10.62
C ILE A 33 45.69 -4.65 -12.14
N THR A 34 46.43 -3.76 -12.83
CA THR A 34 46.34 -3.60 -14.27
C THR A 34 46.65 -4.91 -15.02
N LYS A 35 47.73 -5.60 -14.59
CA LYS A 35 48.12 -6.89 -15.18
C LYS A 35 47.05 -7.98 -14.93
N LYS A 36 46.49 -8.03 -13.74
CA LYS A 36 45.54 -9.09 -13.33
C LYS A 36 44.15 -8.85 -13.91
N SER A 37 43.64 -7.60 -13.88
CA SER A 37 42.32 -7.23 -14.36
C SER A 37 42.19 -7.12 -15.87
N LEU A 38 43.31 -7.02 -16.59
CA LEU A 38 43.38 -6.73 -18.02
C LEU A 38 42.71 -5.39 -18.43
N VAL A 39 42.54 -4.48 -17.47
CA VAL A 39 41.98 -3.15 -17.68
C VAL A 39 43.13 -2.15 -17.88
N LYS A 40 43.00 -1.18 -18.81
CA LYS A 40 44.00 -0.15 -19.07
C LYS A 40 44.34 0.64 -17.80
N ARG A 41 45.61 0.97 -17.59
CA ARG A 41 46.10 1.61 -16.36
C ARG A 41 45.39 2.90 -16.00
N SER A 42 45.09 3.77 -16.98
CA SER A 42 44.28 4.98 -16.74
C SER A 42 42.91 4.66 -16.16
N THR A 43 42.21 3.70 -16.75
CA THR A 43 40.91 3.26 -16.29
C THR A 43 40.95 2.58 -14.91
N VAL A 44 42.08 1.86 -14.59
CA VAL A 44 42.23 1.26 -13.25
C VAL A 44 42.22 2.34 -12.16
N TYR A 45 42.86 3.52 -12.39
CA TYR A 45 42.79 4.63 -11.44
C TYR A 45 41.34 5.11 -11.22
N GLU A 46 40.61 5.31 -12.31
CA GLU A 46 39.21 5.75 -12.25
C GLU A 46 38.33 4.73 -11.49
N MET A 47 38.48 3.44 -11.81
CA MET A 47 37.70 2.37 -11.14
C MET A 47 38.05 2.28 -9.68
N LEU A 48 39.32 2.42 -9.29
CA LEU A 48 39.72 2.42 -7.88
C LEU A 48 39.13 3.58 -7.11
N GLU A 49 39.02 4.77 -7.68
CA GLU A 49 38.35 5.91 -7.04
C GLU A 49 36.82 5.66 -6.88
N LEU A 50 36.16 5.07 -7.89
CA LEU A 50 34.77 4.70 -7.81
C LEU A 50 34.53 3.61 -6.75
N LEU A 51 35.38 2.58 -6.73
CA LEU A 51 35.28 1.50 -5.74
C LEU A 51 35.57 2.00 -4.32
N LYS A 52 36.45 2.97 -4.13
CA LYS A 52 36.67 3.65 -2.84
C LYS A 52 35.45 4.42 -2.40
N LYS A 53 34.79 5.18 -3.29
CA LYS A 53 33.52 5.86 -2.99
C LYS A 53 32.40 4.87 -2.60
N LYS A 54 32.40 3.68 -3.15
CA LYS A 54 31.49 2.60 -2.81
C LYS A 54 31.91 1.85 -1.52
N GLY A 55 33.06 2.18 -0.92
CA GLY A 55 33.59 1.51 0.26
C GLY A 55 34.07 0.06 0.01
N LEU A 56 34.33 -0.31 -1.25
CA LEU A 56 34.77 -1.64 -1.67
C LEU A 56 36.28 -1.79 -1.77
N VAL A 57 37.01 -0.68 -1.77
CA VAL A 57 38.47 -0.62 -1.84
C VAL A 57 38.96 0.42 -0.84
N SER A 58 40.02 0.07 -0.11
CA SER A 58 40.81 1.02 0.67
C SER A 58 42.19 1.22 0.08
N GLN A 59 42.85 2.31 0.46
CA GLN A 59 44.18 2.66 0.01
C GLN A 59 45.08 2.91 1.22
N THR A 60 46.28 2.33 1.18
CA THR A 60 47.35 2.59 2.13
C THR A 60 48.64 2.94 1.38
N HIS A 61 49.73 3.22 2.12
CA HIS A 61 51.02 3.52 1.53
C HIS A 61 52.10 2.64 2.16
N ARG A 62 52.88 1.97 1.32
CA ARG A 62 54.07 1.23 1.74
C ARG A 62 55.29 1.81 1.02
N LYS A 63 56.28 2.30 1.78
CA LYS A 63 57.51 2.97 1.22
C LYS A 63 57.14 4.05 0.20
N LYS A 64 56.18 4.94 0.51
CA LYS A 64 55.68 6.03 -0.37
C LYS A 64 54.98 5.55 -1.66
N ARG A 65 54.67 4.27 -1.81
CA ARG A 65 53.92 3.74 -2.94
C ARG A 65 52.50 3.44 -2.52
N PRO A 66 51.47 3.83 -3.29
CA PRO A 66 50.06 3.48 -2.97
C PRO A 66 49.86 1.98 -3.16
N ILE A 67 49.22 1.37 -2.16
CA ILE A 67 48.76 -0.02 -2.13
C ILE A 67 47.26 0.02 -1.95
N PHE A 68 46.55 -0.79 -2.69
CA PHE A 68 45.09 -0.92 -2.65
C PHE A 68 44.70 -2.29 -2.09
N LEU A 69 43.65 -2.29 -1.31
CA LEU A 69 43.10 -3.49 -0.68
C LEU A 69 41.63 -3.61 -1.02
N ALA A 70 41.18 -4.82 -1.33
CA ALA A 70 39.74 -5.08 -1.41
C ALA A 70 39.15 -5.14 -0.01
N GLU A 71 38.09 -4.41 0.22
CA GLU A 71 37.27 -4.54 1.42
C GLU A 71 36.41 -5.78 1.36
N ASN A 72 35.85 -6.19 2.52
CA ASN A 72 35.07 -7.41 2.63
C ASN A 72 33.85 -7.36 1.66
N PRO A 73 33.62 -8.40 0.84
CA PRO A 73 32.49 -8.46 -0.07
C PRO A 73 31.11 -8.29 0.54
N LYS A 74 30.97 -8.53 1.86
CA LYS A 74 29.72 -8.24 2.60
C LYS A 74 29.30 -6.77 2.47
N LYS A 75 30.25 -5.87 2.21
CA LYS A 75 29.99 -4.45 1.96
C LYS A 75 29.08 -4.20 0.78
N LEU A 76 29.07 -5.09 -0.21
CA LEU A 76 28.11 -5.02 -1.33
C LEU A 76 26.67 -5.18 -0.83
N ILE A 77 26.44 -6.14 0.05
CA ILE A 77 25.10 -6.39 0.64
C ILE A 77 24.67 -5.17 1.46
N GLU A 78 25.54 -4.68 2.35
CA GLU A 78 25.26 -3.49 3.16
C GLU A 78 24.88 -2.27 2.30
N ASN A 79 25.58 -2.05 1.19
CA ASN A 79 25.28 -0.98 0.25
C ASN A 79 23.92 -1.15 -0.43
N PHE A 80 23.48 -2.38 -0.71
CA PHE A 80 22.14 -2.64 -1.24
C PHE A 80 21.04 -2.39 -0.22
N GLU A 81 21.24 -2.85 1.00
CA GLU A 81 20.29 -2.64 2.09
C GLU A 81 20.10 -1.15 2.37
N GLU A 82 21.19 -0.37 2.37
CA GLU A 82 21.10 1.08 2.55
C GLU A 82 20.35 1.74 1.40
N LYS A 83 20.61 1.38 0.14
CA LYS A 83 19.88 1.91 -1.02
C LYS A 83 18.39 1.54 -0.96
N LYS A 84 18.07 0.30 -0.58
CA LYS A 84 16.69 -0.15 -0.37
C LYS A 84 15.99 0.73 0.68
N ARG A 85 16.63 0.95 1.83
CA ARG A 85 16.10 1.78 2.90
C ARG A 85 15.83 3.23 2.47
N ILE A 86 16.73 3.80 1.66
CA ILE A 86 16.55 5.15 1.11
C ILE A 86 15.32 5.17 0.19
N LEU A 87 15.18 4.20 -0.70
CA LEU A 87 14.04 4.11 -1.62
C LEU A 87 12.73 3.90 -0.87
N GLU A 88 12.69 3.01 0.13
CA GLU A 88 11.51 2.79 0.96
C GLU A 88 11.05 4.06 1.66
N LYS A 89 11.98 4.85 2.20
CA LYS A 89 11.67 6.15 2.81
C LYS A 89 11.16 7.19 1.81
N SER A 90 11.70 7.18 0.60
CA SER A 90 11.31 8.13 -0.46
C SER A 90 10.05 7.70 -1.23
N MET A 91 9.62 6.45 -1.07
CA MET A 91 8.49 5.89 -1.83
C MET A 91 7.18 6.68 -1.70
N PRO A 92 6.77 7.15 -0.50
CA PRO A 92 5.55 7.95 -0.37
C PRO A 92 5.62 9.26 -1.18
N GLU A 93 6.78 9.91 -1.21
CA GLU A 93 6.99 11.14 -1.97
C GLU A 93 6.96 10.87 -3.47
N LEU A 94 7.67 9.84 -3.94
CA LEU A 94 7.67 9.44 -5.35
C LEU A 94 6.27 9.07 -5.85
N LEU A 95 5.51 8.31 -5.05
CA LEU A 95 4.12 7.99 -5.37
C LEU A 95 3.23 9.23 -5.37
N SER A 96 3.47 10.19 -4.47
CA SER A 96 2.77 11.47 -4.47
C SER A 96 3.01 12.25 -5.76
N MET A 97 4.26 12.35 -6.21
CA MET A 97 4.62 13.02 -7.47
C MET A 97 3.95 12.36 -8.69
N MET A 98 3.92 11.04 -8.74
CA MET A 98 3.25 10.29 -9.79
C MET A 98 1.73 10.56 -9.84
N ASN A 99 1.12 10.76 -8.67
CA ASN A 99 -0.30 11.06 -8.52
C ASN A 99 -0.66 12.51 -8.83
N MET A 100 0.27 13.46 -8.70
CA MET A 100 0.04 14.87 -9.05
C MET A 100 -0.07 15.09 -10.57
N LEU A 101 0.52 14.22 -11.37
CA LEU A 101 0.58 14.39 -12.84
C LEU A 101 -0.69 13.96 -13.57
N ASP A 102 -1.61 13.19 -12.96
CA ASP A 102 -2.67 12.53 -13.72
C ASP A 102 -4.11 12.94 -13.41
N GLY A 103 -4.42 13.54 -12.28
CA GLY A 103 -5.83 13.79 -11.89
C GLY A 103 -6.73 12.54 -11.95
N LYS A 104 -6.14 11.36 -12.10
CA LYS A 104 -6.81 10.06 -12.20
C LYS A 104 -7.16 9.53 -10.82
N PRO A 105 -8.27 8.81 -10.68
CA PRO A 105 -8.60 8.09 -9.46
C PRO A 105 -7.48 7.10 -9.09
N LYS A 106 -7.07 7.08 -7.83
CA LYS A 106 -6.23 6.00 -7.31
C LYS A 106 -7.13 4.84 -6.97
N VAL A 107 -6.84 3.67 -7.52
CA VAL A 107 -7.61 2.45 -7.28
C VAL A 107 -6.68 1.42 -6.63
N ARG A 108 -7.11 0.90 -5.47
CA ARG A 108 -6.47 -0.24 -4.81
C ARG A 108 -7.45 -1.41 -4.85
N TYR A 109 -6.97 -2.54 -5.26
CA TYR A 109 -7.71 -3.78 -5.39
C TYR A 109 -7.18 -4.82 -4.41
N PHE A 110 -8.07 -5.56 -3.76
CA PHE A 110 -7.74 -6.55 -2.75
C PHE A 110 -8.58 -7.80 -2.95
N GLU A 111 -7.96 -8.97 -2.91
CA GLU A 111 -8.62 -10.27 -3.10
C GLU A 111 -8.77 -11.02 -1.78
N GLY A 112 -9.76 -11.88 -1.72
CA GLY A 112 -10.06 -12.73 -0.60
C GLY A 112 -10.73 -12.00 0.57
N ILE A 113 -11.07 -12.74 1.62
CA ILE A 113 -11.72 -12.23 2.84
C ILE A 113 -10.87 -11.11 3.48
N SER A 114 -9.55 -11.30 3.54
CA SER A 114 -8.64 -10.25 4.03
C SER A 114 -8.69 -8.97 3.19
N GLY A 115 -9.00 -9.08 1.91
CA GLY A 115 -9.18 -7.94 1.03
C GLY A 115 -10.46 -7.16 1.33
N VAL A 116 -11.52 -7.85 1.73
CA VAL A 116 -12.74 -7.22 2.24
C VAL A 116 -12.47 -6.50 3.57
N GLU A 117 -11.72 -7.13 4.48
CA GLU A 117 -11.31 -6.54 5.76
C GLU A 117 -10.51 -5.25 5.57
N GLU A 118 -9.63 -5.18 4.57
CA GLU A 118 -8.85 -3.97 4.25
C GLU A 118 -9.73 -2.74 3.95
N VAL A 119 -10.90 -2.93 3.33
CA VAL A 119 -11.85 -1.84 3.10
C VAL A 119 -12.44 -1.34 4.42
N PHE A 120 -12.76 -2.23 5.33
CA PHE A 120 -13.25 -1.86 6.66
C PHE A 120 -12.16 -1.16 7.48
N GLU A 121 -10.93 -1.70 7.50
CA GLU A 121 -9.79 -1.09 8.19
C GLU A 121 -9.46 0.30 7.66
N ASP A 122 -9.56 0.53 6.35
CA ASP A 122 -9.32 1.85 5.78
C ASP A 122 -10.35 2.87 6.27
N THR A 123 -11.60 2.48 6.54
CA THR A 123 -12.62 3.39 7.13
C THR A 123 -12.28 3.77 8.56
N LEU A 124 -11.63 2.89 9.33
CA LEU A 124 -11.23 3.14 10.72
C LEU A 124 -10.06 4.13 10.86
N ARG A 125 -9.41 4.49 9.76
CA ARG A 125 -8.33 5.51 9.76
C ARG A 125 -8.86 6.94 9.91
N TYR A 126 -10.17 7.13 9.81
CA TYR A 126 -10.82 8.44 9.88
C TYR A 126 -11.69 8.51 11.12
N GLU A 127 -11.23 9.25 12.11
CA GLU A 127 -11.96 9.45 13.38
C GLU A 127 -12.95 10.61 13.26
N ASP A 128 -14.02 10.57 14.08
CA ASP A 128 -15.04 11.61 14.17
C ASP A 128 -15.66 11.97 12.82
N GLN A 129 -16.03 10.94 12.02
CA GLN A 129 -16.53 11.09 10.68
C GLN A 129 -17.77 10.23 10.39
N GLU A 130 -18.49 10.64 9.33
CA GLU A 130 -19.62 9.92 8.79
C GLU A 130 -19.23 8.97 7.67
N ILE A 131 -19.79 7.75 7.70
CA ILE A 131 -19.77 6.81 6.57
C ILE A 131 -21.17 6.79 5.97
N LEU A 132 -21.28 7.01 4.66
CA LEU A 132 -22.50 6.76 3.90
C LEU A 132 -22.39 5.40 3.23
N THR A 133 -23.40 4.56 3.35
CA THR A 133 -23.31 3.22 2.76
C THR A 133 -24.63 2.76 2.15
N TRP A 134 -24.52 2.14 0.96
CA TRP A 134 -25.53 1.23 0.44
C TRP A 134 -25.12 -0.19 0.83
N PHE A 135 -25.98 -0.89 1.52
CA PHE A 135 -25.69 -2.19 2.08
C PHE A 135 -26.82 -3.17 1.78
N PRO A 136 -26.68 -4.05 0.77
CA PRO A 136 -27.75 -4.89 0.29
C PRO A 136 -28.05 -6.10 1.19
N TYR A 137 -27.05 -6.58 1.95
CA TYR A 137 -27.18 -7.80 2.76
C TYR A 137 -26.70 -7.61 4.20
N PRO A 138 -27.44 -8.16 5.20
CA PRO A 138 -27.01 -8.16 6.59
C PRO A 138 -25.88 -9.15 6.87
N TYR A 139 -25.58 -10.07 5.93
CA TYR A 139 -24.59 -11.13 6.13
C TYR A 139 -23.24 -10.72 5.66
N ILE A 140 -22.46 -10.30 6.60
CA ILE A 140 -21.04 -10.22 6.48
C ILE A 140 -20.49 -11.57 6.92
N ASN A 141 -20.30 -12.49 5.99
CA ASN A 141 -19.50 -13.71 6.17
C ASN A 141 -18.00 -13.40 6.31
N LEU A 142 -17.70 -12.30 6.97
CA LEU A 142 -16.38 -11.99 7.48
C LEU A 142 -16.21 -12.77 8.76
N GLY A 143 -15.94 -14.06 8.71
CA GLY A 143 -15.87 -14.95 9.86
C GLY A 143 -16.50 -14.35 11.12
N GLU A 144 -17.36 -15.01 11.82
CA GLU A 144 -18.26 -14.52 12.91
C GLU A 144 -17.63 -13.56 13.95
N GLY A 145 -16.32 -13.31 13.85
CA GLY A 145 -15.56 -12.49 14.79
C GLY A 145 -15.18 -11.10 14.31
N TYR A 146 -14.79 -10.92 13.04
CA TYR A 146 -14.16 -9.67 12.61
C TYR A 146 -15.13 -8.48 12.71
N PHE A 147 -16.27 -8.53 12.02
CA PHE A 147 -17.21 -7.40 11.98
C PHE A 147 -17.74 -7.03 13.37
N TRP A 148 -18.24 -8.02 14.12
CA TRP A 148 -18.89 -7.78 15.41
C TRP A 148 -17.91 -7.56 16.55
N LYS A 149 -16.78 -8.26 16.57
CA LYS A 149 -15.84 -8.24 17.70
C LYS A 149 -14.68 -7.27 17.52
N HIS A 150 -14.36 -6.90 16.26
CA HIS A 150 -13.22 -6.03 15.96
C HIS A 150 -13.68 -4.70 15.36
N TYR A 151 -14.34 -4.73 14.19
CA TYR A 151 -14.65 -3.51 13.44
C TYR A 151 -15.64 -2.59 14.17
N LEU A 152 -16.80 -3.10 14.60
CA LEU A 152 -17.83 -2.27 15.23
C LEU A 152 -17.40 -1.63 16.55
N PRO A 153 -16.71 -2.32 17.47
CA PRO A 153 -16.19 -1.69 18.67
C PRO A 153 -15.22 -0.56 18.38
N GLN A 154 -14.28 -0.76 17.46
CA GLN A 154 -13.33 0.29 17.07
C GLN A 154 -14.02 1.47 16.38
N ARG A 155 -15.03 1.21 15.54
CA ARG A 155 -15.84 2.26 14.92
C ARG A 155 -16.55 3.12 15.97
N ALA A 156 -17.11 2.49 17.00
CA ALA A 156 -17.77 3.20 18.09
C ALA A 156 -16.77 4.02 18.93
N GLU A 157 -15.62 3.44 19.28
CA GLU A 157 -14.54 4.12 20.02
C GLU A 157 -14.03 5.35 19.27
N LYS A 158 -13.86 5.25 17.96
CA LYS A 158 -13.39 6.33 17.09
C LYS A 158 -14.48 7.33 16.69
N LYS A 159 -15.69 7.20 17.25
CA LYS A 159 -16.85 8.06 16.96
C LYS A 159 -17.18 8.15 15.47
N ILE A 160 -17.06 7.05 14.77
CA ILE A 160 -17.41 6.95 13.36
C ILE A 160 -18.88 6.51 13.27
N TRP A 161 -19.75 7.42 12.87
CA TRP A 161 -21.18 7.11 12.67
C TRP A 161 -21.47 6.74 11.22
N ALA A 162 -22.66 6.20 10.94
CA ALA A 162 -23.04 5.84 9.59
C ALA A 162 -24.50 6.17 9.27
N ARG A 163 -24.74 6.50 8.00
CA ARG A 163 -26.06 6.45 7.39
C ARG A 163 -26.10 5.32 6.37
N ALA A 164 -27.03 4.40 6.52
CA ALA A 164 -27.15 3.21 5.69
C ALA A 164 -28.49 3.20 4.93
N ILE A 165 -28.45 2.93 3.64
CA ILE A 165 -29.62 2.63 2.82
C ILE A 165 -29.60 1.14 2.55
N ILE A 166 -30.65 0.42 2.99
CA ILE A 166 -30.76 -1.04 2.89
C ILE A 166 -32.11 -1.46 2.34
N PRO A 167 -32.22 -2.65 1.73
CA PRO A 167 -33.50 -3.20 1.28
C PRO A 167 -34.47 -3.40 2.44
N ASP A 168 -35.75 -3.16 2.21
CA ASP A 168 -36.80 -3.33 3.20
C ASP A 168 -37.30 -4.77 3.23
N ASN A 169 -36.70 -5.59 4.11
CA ASN A 169 -37.15 -6.92 4.44
C ASN A 169 -37.01 -7.18 5.95
N GLU A 170 -37.62 -8.24 6.42
CA GLU A 170 -37.67 -8.55 7.87
C GLU A 170 -36.27 -8.71 8.49
N GLU A 171 -35.37 -9.33 7.75
CA GLU A 171 -34.01 -9.60 8.19
C GLU A 171 -33.20 -8.32 8.33
N ASN A 172 -33.28 -7.44 7.34
CA ASN A 172 -32.63 -6.13 7.35
C ASN A 172 -33.20 -5.21 8.45
N ARG A 173 -34.50 -5.32 8.76
CA ARG A 173 -35.10 -4.58 9.87
C ARG A 173 -34.53 -5.03 11.22
N LYS A 174 -34.35 -6.35 11.43
CA LYS A 174 -33.72 -6.89 12.64
C LYS A 174 -32.27 -6.40 12.76
N PHE A 175 -31.51 -6.50 11.66
CA PHE A 175 -30.15 -6.01 11.60
C PHE A 175 -30.02 -4.51 11.90
N ALA A 176 -30.88 -3.68 11.30
CA ALA A 176 -30.88 -2.24 11.53
C ALA A 176 -31.14 -1.88 13.00
N LYS A 177 -32.06 -2.60 13.66
CA LYS A 177 -32.31 -2.42 15.09
C LYS A 177 -31.08 -2.73 15.93
N GLU A 178 -30.41 -3.85 15.66
CA GLU A 178 -29.20 -4.25 16.36
C GLU A 178 -28.04 -3.24 16.12
N MET A 179 -27.90 -2.74 14.90
CA MET A 179 -26.91 -1.71 14.56
C MET A 179 -27.17 -0.38 15.26
N LYS A 180 -28.43 0.01 15.41
CA LYS A 180 -28.82 1.22 16.14
C LYS A 180 -28.49 1.12 17.63
N GLU A 181 -28.67 -0.06 18.24
CA GLU A 181 -28.37 -0.31 19.64
C GLU A 181 -26.86 -0.38 19.93
N LYS A 182 -26.08 -0.99 19.04
CA LYS A 182 -24.65 -1.24 19.24
C LYS A 182 -23.74 -0.14 18.69
N THR A 183 -24.23 0.66 17.73
CA THR A 183 -23.41 1.67 17.04
C THR A 183 -24.25 2.89 16.70
N ILE A 184 -23.58 4.01 16.38
CA ILE A 184 -24.24 5.22 15.90
C ILE A 184 -24.53 5.05 14.39
N THR A 185 -25.58 4.28 14.06
CA THR A 185 -25.99 4.03 12.68
C THR A 185 -27.45 4.42 12.48
N ASN A 186 -27.72 5.33 11.56
CA ASN A 186 -29.05 5.67 11.09
C ASN A 186 -29.35 4.89 9.81
N THR A 187 -30.53 4.28 9.73
CA THR A 187 -30.91 3.44 8.60
C THR A 187 -32.18 3.96 7.94
N ARG A 188 -32.21 3.98 6.61
CA ARG A 188 -33.42 4.16 5.80
C ARG A 188 -33.62 2.95 4.89
N PHE A 189 -34.86 2.63 4.64
CA PHE A 189 -35.23 1.45 3.88
C PHE A 189 -35.69 1.83 2.48
N VAL A 190 -35.25 1.06 1.50
CA VAL A 190 -35.68 1.14 0.12
C VAL A 190 -36.44 -0.15 -0.25
N ALA A 191 -37.42 -0.06 -1.15
CA ALA A 191 -38.16 -1.24 -1.58
C ALA A 191 -37.22 -2.35 -2.05
N ASP A 192 -37.38 -3.55 -1.53
CA ASP A 192 -36.47 -4.70 -1.77
C ASP A 192 -36.23 -4.94 -3.27
N LYS A 193 -37.29 -4.82 -4.09
CA LYS A 193 -37.20 -4.94 -5.56
C LYS A 193 -36.27 -3.90 -6.21
N ALA A 194 -36.07 -2.74 -5.59
CA ALA A 194 -35.20 -1.70 -6.14
C ALA A 194 -33.71 -2.05 -6.02
N PHE A 195 -33.39 -2.98 -5.12
CA PHE A 195 -32.03 -3.51 -4.94
C PHE A 195 -31.83 -4.91 -5.59
N SER A 196 -32.80 -5.38 -6.37
CA SER A 196 -32.68 -6.66 -7.08
C SER A 196 -31.47 -6.62 -8.01
N GLY A 197 -30.47 -7.51 -7.75
CA GLY A 197 -29.20 -7.55 -8.49
C GLY A 197 -28.13 -6.58 -8.02
N PHE A 198 -28.37 -5.79 -6.98
CA PHE A 198 -27.35 -4.97 -6.33
C PHE A 198 -26.66 -5.77 -5.22
N ASP A 199 -25.55 -6.43 -5.55
CA ASP A 199 -24.83 -7.35 -4.66
C ASP A 199 -23.55 -6.74 -4.08
N LEU A 200 -23.43 -5.42 -4.10
CA LEU A 200 -22.25 -4.71 -3.66
C LEU A 200 -22.55 -3.87 -2.39
N GLU A 201 -21.62 -3.86 -1.46
CA GLU A 201 -21.59 -2.80 -0.45
C GLU A 201 -20.73 -1.64 -0.97
N ILE A 202 -21.29 -0.42 -0.96
CA ILE A 202 -20.56 0.79 -1.32
C ILE A 202 -20.49 1.70 -0.10
N LYS A 203 -19.29 2.08 0.30
CA LYS A 203 -19.02 3.00 1.40
C LYS A 203 -18.42 4.31 0.85
N ILE A 204 -18.93 5.45 1.31
CA ILE A 204 -18.38 6.77 1.05
C ILE A 204 -17.86 7.31 2.37
N TYR A 205 -16.56 7.62 2.47
CA TYR A 205 -15.93 8.02 3.72
C TYR A 205 -14.71 8.91 3.52
N GLY A 206 -14.20 9.47 4.58
CA GLY A 206 -13.10 10.43 4.50
C GLY A 206 -13.49 11.68 3.73
N LYS A 207 -12.58 12.22 2.97
CA LYS A 207 -12.79 13.44 2.17
C LYS A 207 -12.92 13.17 0.66
N ASN A 208 -12.49 11.97 0.21
CA ASN A 208 -12.37 11.62 -1.21
C ASN A 208 -12.33 10.12 -1.46
N LYS A 209 -12.77 9.27 -0.52
CA LYS A 209 -12.64 7.82 -0.62
C LYS A 209 -13.96 7.11 -0.78
N LEU A 210 -13.89 6.02 -1.51
CA LEU A 210 -14.95 5.06 -1.74
C LEU A 210 -14.41 3.66 -1.47
N GLY A 211 -15.16 2.86 -0.73
CA GLY A 211 -14.94 1.43 -0.59
C GLY A 211 -16.05 0.69 -1.34
N ILE A 212 -15.68 -0.28 -2.14
CA ILE A 212 -16.62 -1.19 -2.82
C ILE A 212 -16.27 -2.60 -2.38
N ILE A 213 -17.27 -3.35 -1.94
CA ILE A 213 -17.11 -4.72 -1.46
C ILE A 213 -18.06 -5.61 -2.24
N SER A 214 -17.53 -6.67 -2.84
CA SER A 214 -18.27 -7.79 -3.39
C SER A 214 -18.06 -9.01 -2.50
N TYR A 215 -19.09 -9.37 -1.73
CA TYR A 215 -19.01 -10.56 -0.85
C TYR A 215 -19.10 -11.88 -1.62
N LYS A 216 -19.68 -11.87 -2.83
CA LYS A 216 -19.78 -13.05 -3.68
C LYS A 216 -18.45 -13.39 -4.35
N GLU A 217 -17.62 -12.40 -4.58
CA GLU A 217 -16.36 -12.53 -5.28
C GLU A 217 -15.17 -12.45 -4.32
N ASP A 218 -15.41 -12.28 -3.00
CA ASP A 218 -14.40 -12.04 -1.98
C ASP A 218 -13.43 -10.92 -2.38
N LEU A 219 -13.98 -9.76 -2.70
CA LEU A 219 -13.26 -8.66 -3.33
C LEU A 219 -13.50 -7.35 -2.61
N GLY A 220 -12.43 -6.60 -2.35
CA GLY A 220 -12.44 -5.23 -1.88
C GLY A 220 -11.76 -4.26 -2.85
N ILE A 221 -12.37 -3.10 -3.09
CA ILE A 221 -11.76 -2.02 -3.88
C ILE A 221 -11.83 -0.73 -3.08
N ILE A 222 -10.72 0.02 -3.05
CA ILE A 222 -10.70 1.38 -2.51
C ILE A 222 -10.34 2.34 -3.63
N ILE A 223 -11.19 3.34 -3.84
CA ILE A 223 -11.00 4.38 -4.85
C ILE A 223 -10.80 5.72 -4.15
N GLU A 224 -9.69 6.41 -4.44
CA GLU A 224 -9.47 7.78 -4.00
C GLU A 224 -9.71 8.72 -5.18
N SER A 225 -10.83 9.45 -5.15
CA SER A 225 -11.20 10.41 -6.18
C SER A 225 -12.24 11.39 -5.65
N LYS A 226 -11.88 12.66 -5.59
CA LYS A 226 -12.81 13.71 -5.14
C LYS A 226 -14.04 13.82 -6.04
N LYS A 227 -13.86 13.70 -7.35
CA LYS A 227 -14.97 13.80 -8.32
C LYS A 227 -15.96 12.64 -8.18
N ILE A 228 -15.47 11.40 -8.05
CA ILE A 228 -16.33 10.22 -7.88
C ILE A 228 -16.99 10.27 -6.51
N PHE A 229 -16.25 10.64 -5.47
CA PHE A 229 -16.77 10.84 -4.12
C PHE A 229 -17.93 11.83 -4.10
N ASP A 230 -17.76 13.03 -4.68
CA ASP A 230 -18.79 14.05 -4.70
C ASP A 230 -20.03 13.60 -5.48
N GLY A 231 -19.82 12.92 -6.62
CA GLY A 231 -20.92 12.39 -7.44
C GLY A 231 -21.75 11.33 -6.71
N LEU A 232 -21.08 10.32 -6.11
CA LEU A 232 -21.79 9.27 -5.36
C LEU A 232 -22.42 9.81 -4.07
N ARG A 233 -21.78 10.77 -3.41
CA ARG A 233 -22.38 11.45 -2.26
C ARG A 233 -23.66 12.18 -2.63
N ALA A 234 -23.68 12.89 -3.76
CA ALA A 234 -24.88 13.56 -4.23
C ALA A 234 -26.03 12.57 -4.52
N ILE A 235 -25.72 11.43 -5.14
CA ILE A 235 -26.69 10.34 -5.36
C ILE A 235 -27.23 9.82 -4.03
N PHE A 236 -26.32 9.54 -3.07
CA PHE A 236 -26.71 9.06 -1.74
C PHE A 236 -27.64 10.05 -1.05
N GLU A 237 -27.31 11.33 -1.00
CA GLU A 237 -28.12 12.36 -0.35
C GLU A 237 -29.50 12.50 -1.02
N THR A 238 -29.56 12.42 -2.34
CA THR A 238 -30.84 12.44 -3.07
C THR A 238 -31.71 11.26 -2.69
N MET A 239 -31.15 10.05 -2.67
CA MET A 239 -31.86 8.85 -2.24
C MET A 239 -32.28 8.95 -0.76
N TRP A 240 -31.33 9.34 0.09
CA TRP A 240 -31.57 9.49 1.51
C TRP A 240 -32.74 10.41 1.80
N ASN A 241 -32.78 11.58 1.21
CA ASN A 241 -33.82 12.57 1.42
C ASN A 241 -35.19 12.15 0.84
N GLY A 242 -35.19 11.33 -0.20
CA GLY A 242 -36.40 10.75 -0.79
C GLY A 242 -37.00 9.58 -0.02
N LEU A 243 -36.21 8.94 0.87
CA LEU A 243 -36.67 7.83 1.69
C LEU A 243 -37.21 8.36 3.02
N SER A 244 -38.37 7.86 3.48
CA SER A 244 -38.90 8.20 4.80
C SER A 244 -38.07 7.57 5.91
N GLU A 245 -37.92 8.28 7.02
CA GLU A 245 -37.60 7.62 8.30
C GLU A 245 -38.68 6.56 8.61
N GLU A 246 -38.29 5.48 9.32
CA GLU A 246 -39.17 4.39 9.70
C GLU A 246 -40.55 4.91 10.10
N LYS A 247 -41.58 4.80 9.22
CA LYS A 247 -42.94 5.03 9.63
C LYS A 247 -43.24 3.97 10.67
N ARG A 248 -43.44 4.41 11.90
CA ARG A 248 -44.12 3.58 12.90
C ARG A 248 -45.44 3.19 12.27
N HIS A 249 -45.60 1.95 11.82
CA HIS A 249 -46.90 1.37 11.67
C HIS A 249 -47.46 1.25 13.10
N CYS A 250 -48.12 2.33 13.55
CA CYS A 250 -49.15 2.15 14.56
C CYS A 250 -50.26 1.34 13.89
N GLU A 251 -50.47 0.20 14.43
CA GLU A 251 -51.56 -0.73 14.20
C GLU A 251 -52.91 -0.02 14.12
N GLU A 252 -53.71 -0.41 13.15
CA GLU A 252 -55.15 -0.60 13.34
C GLU A 252 -55.48 -2.05 13.07
#